data_ebee3637f026d0c6aa180d9c7a718eb4
#
_entry.id   ebee3637f026d0c6aa180d9c7a718eb4
#
_cell.length_a   1.000
_cell.length_b   1.000
_cell.length_c   1.000
_cell.angle_alpha   90.00
_cell.angle_beta   90.00
_cell.angle_gamma   90.00
#
_symmetry.space_group_name_H-M   'P 1'
#
loop_
_entity.id
_entity.type
_entity.pdbx_description
1 polymer ?
#
loop_
_entity_poly.entity_id
_entity_poly.type
_entity_poly.pdbx_seq_one_letter_code
_entity_poly.pdbx_strand_id
1 'polypeptide(L)'
;MTRIGFMSDLHLDSNQFGEAERMQLLQVLQEEQIDHLHLAGDISNNFKQMSLPFIQELQTQLPVSFNLGNHDMLYLSEEEIHQYDFQVQTFGDSHLVSLAGWYDYSFVPEKSKEVHLRTKNTFWFDRRLERPLDDPTITQEVLSQLDQVLASLDGRIIVALHFVPHKDFLVSHPYFQKFNAFLGSQAFHDLFVKHGVRDVIFGHLHHRHSSRVIDGIHYHMRPLGYIREWQLTEDFFKSFPQYKISQMYRLHKRYNAVKGLPEFHQYKRQHLANEFRQALTILDC
;
A
#
# COMPACT_ATOMS: atom_id res chain seq x y z
N MET A 1 0.79 9.50 24.55
CA MET A 1 0.80 9.79 23.11
C MET A 1 1.38 8.54 22.45
N THR A 2 0.64 7.88 21.60
CA THR A 2 1.05 6.65 20.93
C THR A 2 1.63 6.98 19.56
N ARG A 3 2.85 6.52 19.28
CA ARG A 3 3.53 6.76 18.02
C ARG A 3 3.26 5.61 17.04
N ILE A 4 2.44 5.87 16.04
CA ILE A 4 2.01 4.86 15.07
C ILE A 4 2.83 4.98 13.79
N GLY A 5 3.47 3.87 13.40
CA GLY A 5 4.13 3.72 12.11
C GLY A 5 3.21 3.06 11.10
N PHE A 6 3.18 3.55 9.87
CA PHE A 6 2.42 2.98 8.76
C PHE A 6 3.35 2.61 7.61
N MET A 7 3.18 1.41 7.08
CA MET A 7 3.86 0.94 5.88
C MET A 7 2.86 0.23 4.95
N SER A 8 3.08 0.27 3.65
CA SER A 8 2.31 -0.47 2.65
C SER A 8 3.20 -1.08 1.59
N ASP A 9 2.64 -2.01 0.81
CA ASP A 9 3.27 -2.59 -0.39
C ASP A 9 4.62 -3.26 -0.08
N LEU A 10 4.67 -4.07 0.99
CA LEU A 10 5.89 -4.77 1.37
C LEU A 10 6.28 -5.86 0.38
N HIS A 11 5.29 -6.54 -0.24
CA HIS A 11 5.50 -7.59 -1.23
C HIS A 11 6.61 -8.57 -0.83
N LEU A 12 6.47 -9.20 0.33
CA LEU A 12 7.49 -10.05 0.97
C LEU A 12 8.09 -11.10 0.03
N ASP A 13 7.24 -11.73 -0.78
CA ASP A 13 7.62 -12.74 -1.77
C ASP A 13 8.42 -12.14 -2.94
N SER A 14 7.89 -11.07 -3.52
CA SER A 14 8.49 -10.40 -4.68
C SER A 14 9.81 -9.71 -4.33
N ASN A 15 9.92 -9.19 -3.12
CA ASN A 15 11.10 -8.50 -2.59
C ASN A 15 12.11 -9.45 -1.92
N GLN A 16 11.79 -10.76 -1.85
CA GLN A 16 12.61 -11.76 -1.18
C GLN A 16 12.97 -11.33 0.26
N PHE A 17 11.93 -10.97 1.03
CA PHE A 17 12.07 -10.50 2.39
C PHE A 17 12.53 -11.66 3.30
N GLY A 18 13.82 -11.70 3.56
CA GLY A 18 14.45 -12.70 4.41
C GLY A 18 14.64 -12.23 5.84
N GLU A 19 15.43 -12.98 6.62
CA GLU A 19 15.74 -12.65 8.01
C GLU A 19 16.44 -11.29 8.15
N ALA A 20 17.39 -10.99 7.25
CA ALA A 20 18.13 -9.73 7.28
C ALA A 20 17.21 -8.50 7.08
N GLU A 21 16.24 -8.58 6.15
CA GLU A 21 15.27 -7.52 5.92
C GLU A 21 14.33 -7.35 7.13
N ARG A 22 13.90 -8.44 7.74
CA ARG A 22 13.04 -8.42 8.95
C ARG A 22 13.76 -7.79 10.13
N MET A 23 14.99 -8.22 10.39
CA MET A 23 15.82 -7.63 11.46
C MET A 23 16.06 -6.13 11.24
N GLN A 24 16.35 -5.73 10.00
CA GLN A 24 16.56 -4.32 9.67
C GLN A 24 15.28 -3.49 9.82
N LEU A 25 14.11 -4.06 9.46
CA LEU A 25 12.83 -3.39 9.68
C LEU A 25 12.57 -3.19 11.18
N LEU A 26 12.71 -4.23 12.00
CA LEU A 26 12.55 -4.13 13.45
C LEU A 26 13.50 -3.10 14.07
N GLN A 27 14.75 -3.06 13.62
CA GLN A 27 15.72 -2.06 14.08
C GLN A 27 15.24 -0.64 13.74
N VAL A 28 14.75 -0.40 12.52
CA VAL A 28 14.21 0.91 12.11
C VAL A 28 13.01 1.30 12.97
N LEU A 29 12.07 0.37 13.19
CA LEU A 29 10.90 0.64 14.04
C LEU A 29 11.28 1.00 15.47
N GLN A 30 12.30 0.34 16.03
CA GLN A 30 12.84 0.64 17.35
C GLN A 30 13.54 2.00 17.40
N GLU A 31 14.38 2.31 16.41
CA GLU A 31 15.11 3.59 16.32
C GLU A 31 14.13 4.78 16.15
N GLU A 32 13.06 4.58 15.39
CA GLU A 32 11.97 5.56 15.21
C GLU A 32 10.97 5.58 16.38
N GLN A 33 11.18 4.74 17.40
CA GLN A 33 10.34 4.67 18.60
C GLN A 33 8.85 4.40 18.27
N ILE A 34 8.59 3.44 17.39
CA ILE A 34 7.23 3.08 17.00
C ILE A 34 6.59 2.21 18.07
N ASP A 35 5.46 2.69 18.64
CA ASP A 35 4.68 1.95 19.63
C ASP A 35 3.70 0.97 19.00
N HIS A 36 3.23 1.26 17.78
CA HIS A 36 2.29 0.43 17.01
C HIS A 36 2.62 0.52 15.52
N LEU A 37 2.70 -0.61 14.84
CA LEU A 37 2.86 -0.66 13.39
C LEU A 37 1.52 -1.01 12.72
N HIS A 38 1.13 -0.25 11.69
CA HIS A 38 0.02 -0.62 10.81
C HIS A 38 0.52 -0.92 9.39
N LEU A 39 0.15 -2.10 8.86
CA LEU A 39 0.49 -2.51 7.49
C LEU A 39 -0.72 -2.27 6.58
N ALA A 40 -0.62 -1.29 5.69
CA ALA A 40 -1.71 -0.81 4.85
C ALA A 40 -1.78 -1.54 3.48
N GLY A 41 -1.82 -2.87 3.53
CA GLY A 41 -2.05 -3.75 2.39
C GLY A 41 -0.82 -4.09 1.54
N ASP A 42 -1.00 -5.08 0.67
CA ASP A 42 0.00 -5.66 -0.23
C ASP A 42 1.24 -6.17 0.50
N ILE A 43 0.98 -6.94 1.57
CA ILE A 43 2.03 -7.57 2.38
C ILE A 43 2.67 -8.70 1.58
N SER A 44 1.88 -9.60 0.97
CA SER A 44 2.38 -10.64 0.06
C SER A 44 1.30 -11.19 -0.88
N ASN A 45 1.68 -12.01 -1.88
CA ASN A 45 0.73 -12.78 -2.72
C ASN A 45 0.18 -14.03 -2.02
N ASN A 46 0.53 -14.30 -0.79
CA ASN A 46 0.05 -15.46 -0.05
C ASN A 46 -0.17 -15.09 1.42
N PHE A 47 -1.34 -14.54 1.66
CA PHE A 47 -1.68 -13.99 2.98
C PHE A 47 -1.54 -15.02 4.09
N LYS A 48 -2.14 -16.21 3.92
CA LYS A 48 -2.16 -17.24 4.96
C LYS A 48 -0.79 -17.85 5.27
N GLN A 49 0.06 -18.01 4.27
CA GLN A 49 1.34 -18.71 4.42
C GLN A 49 2.55 -17.78 4.60
N MET A 50 2.41 -16.49 4.24
CA MET A 50 3.50 -15.52 4.33
C MET A 50 3.13 -14.30 5.16
N SER A 51 2.04 -13.61 4.83
CA SER A 51 1.68 -12.35 5.52
C SER A 51 1.33 -12.62 6.99
N LEU A 52 0.46 -13.58 7.31
CA LEU A 52 0.09 -13.89 8.68
C LEU A 52 1.27 -14.34 9.56
N PRO A 53 2.13 -15.28 9.14
CA PRO A 53 3.32 -15.64 9.92
C PRO A 53 4.27 -14.45 10.14
N PHE A 54 4.45 -13.59 9.14
CA PHE A 54 5.26 -12.40 9.27
C PHE A 54 4.66 -11.40 10.27
N ILE A 55 3.35 -11.15 10.20
CA ILE A 55 2.65 -10.29 11.16
C ILE A 55 2.78 -10.86 12.59
N GLN A 56 2.58 -12.17 12.77
CA GLN A 56 2.72 -12.84 14.06
C GLN A 56 4.15 -12.72 14.61
N GLU A 57 5.17 -12.85 13.76
CA GLU A 57 6.56 -12.62 14.14
C GLU A 57 6.77 -11.19 14.65
N LEU A 58 6.31 -10.17 13.90
CA LEU A 58 6.41 -8.77 14.33
C LEU A 58 5.64 -8.51 15.63
N GLN A 59 4.48 -9.14 15.82
CA GLN A 59 3.65 -9.01 17.03
C GLN A 59 4.34 -9.52 18.30
N THR A 60 5.41 -10.30 18.18
CA THR A 60 6.25 -10.67 19.33
C THR A 60 7.09 -9.52 19.86
N GLN A 61 7.29 -8.46 19.05
CA GLN A 61 8.16 -7.33 19.36
C GLN A 61 7.38 -6.03 19.64
N LEU A 62 6.29 -5.78 18.92
CA LEU A 62 5.44 -4.59 19.09
C LEU A 62 4.00 -4.91 18.62
N PRO A 63 3.00 -4.13 19.05
CA PRO A 63 1.64 -4.22 18.50
C PRO A 63 1.62 -3.97 16.99
N VAL A 64 0.97 -4.87 16.22
CA VAL A 64 0.81 -4.76 14.77
C VAL A 64 -0.63 -4.97 14.37
N SER A 65 -1.14 -4.07 13.54
CA SER A 65 -2.42 -4.21 12.83
C SER A 65 -2.21 -4.11 11.31
N PHE A 66 -3.24 -4.44 10.56
CA PHE A 66 -3.16 -4.41 9.10
C PHE A 66 -4.54 -4.29 8.45
N ASN A 67 -4.57 -3.92 7.21
CA ASN A 67 -5.64 -4.18 6.25
C ASN A 67 -5.08 -4.95 5.05
N LEU A 68 -5.96 -5.55 4.27
CA LEU A 68 -5.57 -6.24 3.03
C LEU A 68 -5.32 -5.23 1.91
N GLY A 69 -4.40 -5.56 1.00
CA GLY A 69 -4.34 -5.04 -0.35
C GLY A 69 -4.83 -6.09 -1.35
N ASN A 70 -4.90 -5.74 -2.64
CA ASN A 70 -5.37 -6.67 -3.67
C ASN A 70 -4.47 -7.91 -3.83
N HIS A 71 -3.17 -7.79 -3.56
CA HIS A 71 -2.25 -8.93 -3.58
C HIS A 71 -2.51 -9.90 -2.42
N ASP A 72 -2.84 -9.40 -1.24
CA ASP A 72 -3.16 -10.24 -0.08
C ASP A 72 -4.45 -11.05 -0.27
N MET A 73 -5.40 -10.54 -1.07
CA MET A 73 -6.68 -11.19 -1.35
C MET A 73 -6.55 -12.46 -2.21
N LEU A 74 -5.39 -12.68 -2.82
CA LEU A 74 -5.18 -13.88 -3.65
C LEU A 74 -5.30 -15.14 -2.79
N TYR A 75 -6.16 -16.07 -3.22
CA TYR A 75 -6.53 -17.31 -2.51
C TYR A 75 -7.35 -17.11 -1.22
N LEU A 76 -7.90 -15.92 -0.98
CA LEU A 76 -8.92 -15.72 0.05
C LEU A 76 -10.32 -15.79 -0.55
N SER A 77 -11.27 -16.34 0.20
CA SER A 77 -12.70 -16.23 -0.12
C SER A 77 -13.20 -14.81 0.22
N GLU A 78 -14.34 -14.43 -0.34
CA GLU A 78 -14.98 -13.14 -0.01
C GLU A 78 -15.27 -13.01 1.49
N GLU A 79 -15.73 -14.07 2.13
CA GLU A 79 -15.97 -14.11 3.57
C GLU A 79 -14.68 -13.85 4.37
N GLU A 80 -13.56 -14.44 3.95
CA GLU A 80 -12.25 -14.21 4.58
C GLU A 80 -11.77 -12.78 4.39
N ILE A 81 -12.00 -12.18 3.21
CA ILE A 81 -11.68 -10.76 2.96
C ILE A 81 -12.44 -9.87 3.92
N HIS A 82 -13.76 -10.08 4.07
CA HIS A 82 -14.62 -9.29 4.95
C HIS A 82 -14.23 -9.39 6.43
N GLN A 83 -13.63 -10.49 6.88
CA GLN A 83 -13.15 -10.62 8.27
C GLN A 83 -12.03 -9.63 8.62
N TYR A 84 -11.28 -9.15 7.64
CA TYR A 84 -10.15 -8.24 7.83
C TYR A 84 -10.47 -6.79 7.47
N ASP A 85 -11.66 -6.50 6.94
CA ASP A 85 -12.09 -5.14 6.62
C ASP A 85 -12.72 -4.42 7.83
N PHE A 86 -12.75 -3.10 7.77
CA PHE A 86 -13.41 -2.19 8.71
C PHE A 86 -12.98 -2.40 10.18
N GLN A 87 -11.69 -2.70 10.39
CA GLN A 87 -11.16 -2.79 11.75
C GLN A 87 -10.99 -1.38 12.32
N VAL A 88 -11.46 -1.18 13.57
CA VAL A 88 -11.32 0.09 14.27
C VAL A 88 -10.44 -0.10 15.50
N GLN A 89 -9.40 0.71 15.61
CA GLN A 89 -8.50 0.75 16.78
C GLN A 89 -8.50 2.14 17.38
N THR A 90 -8.51 2.22 18.70
CA THR A 90 -8.55 3.49 19.42
C THR A 90 -7.22 3.75 20.12
N PHE A 91 -6.68 4.95 19.93
CA PHE A 91 -5.45 5.46 20.52
C PHE A 91 -5.74 6.83 21.17
N GLY A 92 -6.05 6.84 22.47
CA GLY A 92 -6.53 8.06 23.13
C GLY A 92 -7.82 8.58 22.50
N ASP A 93 -7.80 9.81 21.98
CA ASP A 93 -8.93 10.44 21.28
C ASP A 93 -8.90 10.21 19.75
N SER A 94 -7.99 9.37 19.27
CA SER A 94 -7.83 9.07 17.84
C SER A 94 -8.34 7.68 17.52
N HIS A 95 -9.03 7.54 16.37
CA HIS A 95 -9.52 6.27 15.86
C HIS A 95 -8.86 5.96 14.51
N LEU A 96 -8.19 4.81 14.42
CA LEU A 96 -7.69 4.26 13.16
C LEU A 96 -8.74 3.30 12.60
N VAL A 97 -9.34 3.67 11.46
CA VAL A 97 -10.22 2.82 10.67
C VAL A 97 -9.40 2.22 9.53
N SER A 98 -9.35 0.91 9.42
CA SER A 98 -8.57 0.23 8.39
C SER A 98 -9.44 -0.69 7.52
N LEU A 99 -9.24 -0.59 6.20
CA LEU A 99 -9.97 -1.35 5.20
C LEU A 99 -9.13 -1.53 3.93
N ALA A 100 -9.48 -2.52 3.10
CA ALA A 100 -8.83 -2.66 1.80
C ALA A 100 -9.21 -1.49 0.86
N GLY A 101 -10.47 -1.16 0.77
CA GLY A 101 -11.02 -0.31 -0.28
C GLY A 101 -11.24 -1.11 -1.57
N TRP A 102 -11.65 -0.46 -2.64
CA TRP A 102 -11.76 -1.04 -4.00
C TRP A 102 -11.88 0.07 -5.04
N TYR A 103 -12.13 -0.29 -6.32
CA TYR A 103 -12.24 0.65 -7.44
C TYR A 103 -13.55 0.48 -8.21
N ASP A 104 -14.02 1.57 -8.83
CA ASP A 104 -15.30 1.65 -9.54
C ASP A 104 -15.20 2.17 -10.98
N TYR A 105 -13.97 2.28 -11.48
CA TYR A 105 -13.60 2.85 -12.78
C TYR A 105 -13.83 4.36 -12.93
N SER A 106 -14.30 5.07 -11.89
CA SER A 106 -14.61 6.50 -11.92
C SER A 106 -13.41 7.38 -12.29
N PHE A 107 -12.19 6.90 -12.09
CA PHE A 107 -10.98 7.63 -12.49
C PHE A 107 -10.70 7.62 -14.01
N VAL A 108 -11.44 6.84 -14.80
CA VAL A 108 -11.36 6.81 -16.28
C VAL A 108 -12.78 6.71 -16.87
N PRO A 109 -13.64 7.71 -16.61
CA PRO A 109 -15.07 7.62 -16.91
C PRO A 109 -15.40 7.66 -18.41
N GLU A 110 -14.44 8.06 -19.25
CA GLU A 110 -14.62 8.15 -20.70
C GLU A 110 -14.58 6.79 -21.41
N LYS A 111 -14.27 5.69 -20.71
CA LYS A 111 -14.27 4.33 -21.25
C LYS A 111 -15.50 3.55 -20.77
N SER A 112 -15.99 2.65 -21.63
CA SER A 112 -17.09 1.77 -21.23
C SER A 112 -16.64 0.65 -20.30
N LYS A 113 -17.59 0.06 -19.57
CA LYS A 113 -17.34 -1.07 -18.66
C LYS A 113 -16.65 -2.25 -19.39
N GLU A 114 -17.06 -2.53 -20.64
CA GLU A 114 -16.48 -3.62 -21.44
C GLU A 114 -15.00 -3.35 -21.75
N VAL A 115 -14.62 -2.09 -21.98
CA VAL A 115 -13.21 -1.70 -22.19
C VAL A 115 -12.41 -1.87 -20.91
N HIS A 116 -12.95 -1.47 -19.76
CA HIS A 116 -12.30 -1.67 -18.48
C HIS A 116 -12.10 -3.17 -18.18
N LEU A 117 -13.14 -3.99 -18.32
CA LEU A 117 -13.06 -5.44 -18.10
C LEU A 117 -12.04 -6.11 -19.02
N ARG A 118 -11.98 -5.72 -20.32
CA ARG A 118 -10.97 -6.23 -21.25
C ARG A 118 -9.56 -5.83 -20.79
N THR A 119 -9.37 -4.59 -20.35
CA THR A 119 -8.07 -4.10 -19.88
C THR A 119 -7.66 -4.83 -18.60
N LYS A 120 -8.57 -4.98 -17.61
CA LYS A 120 -8.37 -5.74 -16.39
C LYS A 120 -7.93 -7.17 -16.71
N ASN A 121 -8.71 -7.89 -17.52
CA ASN A 121 -8.49 -9.30 -17.83
C ASN A 121 -7.21 -9.54 -18.66
N THR A 122 -6.71 -8.52 -19.36
CA THR A 122 -5.48 -8.66 -20.16
C THR A 122 -4.23 -8.33 -19.36
N PHE A 123 -4.27 -7.29 -18.52
CA PHE A 123 -3.06 -6.68 -18.00
C PHE A 123 -3.02 -6.55 -16.47
N TRP A 124 -4.19 -6.47 -15.79
CA TRP A 124 -4.23 -6.10 -14.38
C TRP A 124 -4.10 -7.34 -13.47
N PHE A 125 -3.50 -7.17 -12.30
CA PHE A 125 -3.29 -8.26 -11.35
C PHE A 125 -4.61 -8.89 -10.91
N ASP A 126 -5.64 -8.06 -10.66
CA ASP A 126 -6.91 -8.46 -10.03
C ASP A 126 -7.78 -9.38 -10.89
N ARG A 127 -7.40 -9.62 -12.18
CA ARG A 127 -8.00 -10.71 -12.99
C ARG A 127 -7.82 -12.10 -12.36
N ARG A 128 -6.90 -12.21 -11.39
CA ARG A 128 -6.60 -13.46 -10.67
C ARG A 128 -7.48 -13.65 -9.44
N LEU A 129 -8.21 -12.61 -9.03
CA LEU A 129 -9.09 -12.62 -7.87
C LEU A 129 -10.46 -13.11 -8.28
N GLU A 130 -11.03 -14.01 -7.48
CA GLU A 130 -12.38 -14.54 -7.66
C GLU A 130 -13.33 -13.78 -6.72
N ARG A 131 -13.85 -12.63 -7.22
CA ARG A 131 -14.83 -11.83 -6.48
C ARG A 131 -16.23 -12.10 -7.00
N PRO A 132 -17.27 -12.26 -6.13
CA PRO A 132 -18.62 -12.65 -6.53
C PRO A 132 -19.39 -11.54 -7.24
N LEU A 133 -19.03 -10.27 -6.98
CA LEU A 133 -19.69 -9.10 -7.54
C LEU A 133 -18.77 -8.36 -8.51
N ASP A 134 -19.31 -7.48 -9.31
CA ASP A 134 -18.52 -6.59 -10.15
C ASP A 134 -17.86 -5.45 -9.34
N ASP A 135 -16.78 -4.91 -9.87
CA ASP A 135 -15.94 -3.96 -9.14
C ASP A 135 -16.70 -2.71 -8.65
N PRO A 136 -17.60 -2.06 -9.44
CA PRO A 136 -18.39 -0.94 -8.94
C PRO A 136 -19.37 -1.33 -7.82
N THR A 137 -19.97 -2.51 -7.88
CA THR A 137 -20.87 -3.00 -6.83
C THR A 137 -20.10 -3.24 -5.52
N ILE A 138 -18.93 -3.89 -5.59
CA ILE A 138 -18.05 -4.06 -4.43
C ILE A 138 -17.68 -2.69 -3.82
N THR A 139 -17.29 -1.73 -4.66
CA THR A 139 -16.95 -0.39 -4.17
C THR A 139 -18.14 0.29 -3.48
N GLN A 140 -19.35 0.15 -4.02
CA GLN A 140 -20.56 0.71 -3.42
C GLN A 140 -20.87 0.08 -2.04
N GLU A 141 -20.72 -1.23 -1.90
CA GLU A 141 -20.89 -1.92 -0.61
C GLU A 141 -19.85 -1.45 0.42
N VAL A 142 -18.58 -1.39 0.02
CA VAL A 142 -17.48 -0.87 0.85
C VAL A 142 -17.74 0.56 1.31
N LEU A 143 -18.16 1.45 0.40
CA LEU A 143 -18.48 2.84 0.72
C LEU A 143 -19.68 2.95 1.68
N SER A 144 -20.72 2.14 1.49
CA SER A 144 -21.90 2.12 2.38
C SER A 144 -21.53 1.68 3.80
N GLN A 145 -20.69 0.67 3.93
CA GLN A 145 -20.24 0.19 5.24
C GLN A 145 -19.29 1.20 5.89
N LEU A 146 -18.36 1.78 5.13
CA LEU A 146 -17.45 2.82 5.61
C LEU A 146 -18.21 4.05 6.12
N ASP A 147 -19.27 4.49 5.43
CA ASP A 147 -20.12 5.60 5.85
C ASP A 147 -20.74 5.35 7.23
N GLN A 148 -21.21 4.12 7.48
CA GLN A 148 -21.76 3.72 8.78
C GLN A 148 -20.70 3.69 9.90
N VAL A 149 -19.52 3.15 9.60
CA VAL A 149 -18.39 3.08 10.55
C VAL A 149 -17.96 4.50 10.93
N LEU A 150 -17.71 5.36 9.94
CA LEU A 150 -17.26 6.73 10.20
C LEU A 150 -18.31 7.55 10.94
N ALA A 151 -19.61 7.37 10.66
CA ALA A 151 -20.70 8.03 11.35
C ALA A 151 -20.83 7.64 12.84
N SER A 152 -20.26 6.52 13.24
CA SER A 152 -20.29 6.03 14.62
C SER A 152 -19.14 6.53 15.51
N LEU A 153 -18.17 7.25 14.92
CA LEU A 153 -16.94 7.66 15.59
C LEU A 153 -16.94 9.16 15.87
N ASP A 154 -16.47 9.51 17.06
CA ASP A 154 -16.19 10.88 17.47
C ASP A 154 -14.67 11.10 17.62
N GLY A 155 -14.20 12.35 17.57
CA GLY A 155 -12.78 12.68 17.76
C GLY A 155 -11.96 12.67 16.47
N ARG A 156 -10.65 12.41 16.56
CA ARG A 156 -9.75 12.39 15.41
C ARG A 156 -9.85 11.06 14.68
N ILE A 157 -10.24 11.10 13.43
CA ILE A 157 -10.34 9.91 12.57
C ILE A 157 -9.14 9.86 11.62
N ILE A 158 -8.46 8.71 11.63
CA ILE A 158 -7.38 8.33 10.71
C ILE A 158 -7.90 7.14 9.91
N VAL A 159 -7.76 7.18 8.59
CA VAL A 159 -8.14 6.06 7.72
C VAL A 159 -6.89 5.48 7.08
N ALA A 160 -6.71 4.18 7.20
CA ALA A 160 -5.74 3.42 6.42
C ALA A 160 -6.48 2.53 5.42
N LEU A 161 -6.23 2.76 4.12
CA LEU A 161 -6.78 1.92 3.06
C LEU A 161 -5.68 1.60 2.04
N HIS A 162 -5.89 0.55 1.23
CA HIS A 162 -4.87 0.20 0.25
C HIS A 162 -5.02 0.99 -1.04
N PHE A 163 -6.25 1.09 -1.58
CA PHE A 163 -6.54 1.74 -2.86
C PHE A 163 -6.52 3.27 -2.79
N VAL A 164 -6.30 3.90 -3.94
CA VAL A 164 -6.17 5.36 -4.07
C VAL A 164 -7.51 6.07 -3.85
N PRO A 165 -7.59 7.00 -2.88
CA PRO A 165 -8.85 7.65 -2.56
C PRO A 165 -9.12 8.97 -3.32
N HIS A 166 -8.15 9.52 -4.07
CA HIS A 166 -8.30 10.83 -4.70
C HIS A 166 -7.58 10.92 -6.05
N LYS A 167 -8.21 11.60 -7.01
CA LYS A 167 -7.73 11.75 -8.40
C LYS A 167 -6.37 12.45 -8.55
N ASP A 168 -5.96 13.29 -7.59
CA ASP A 168 -4.69 14.02 -7.64
C ASP A 168 -3.45 13.12 -7.50
N PHE A 169 -3.65 11.85 -7.16
CA PHE A 169 -2.60 10.85 -7.07
C PHE A 169 -2.50 9.93 -8.30
N LEU A 170 -3.34 10.17 -9.31
CA LEU A 170 -3.40 9.33 -10.51
C LEU A 170 -2.15 9.47 -11.38
N VAL A 171 -1.85 8.41 -12.12
CA VAL A 171 -0.73 8.37 -13.05
C VAL A 171 -1.03 9.26 -14.27
N SER A 172 -0.14 10.22 -14.52
CA SER A 172 -0.28 11.17 -15.66
C SER A 172 0.33 10.66 -16.97
N HIS A 173 1.19 9.61 -16.93
CA HIS A 173 1.87 9.11 -18.12
C HIS A 173 0.87 8.46 -19.11
N PRO A 174 0.78 8.89 -20.38
CA PRO A 174 -0.27 8.48 -21.33
C PRO A 174 -0.44 6.97 -21.50
N TYR A 175 0.66 6.23 -21.51
CA TYR A 175 0.63 4.77 -21.64
C TYR A 175 -0.03 4.07 -20.45
N PHE A 176 0.10 4.62 -19.24
CA PHE A 176 -0.38 4.03 -17.99
C PHE A 176 -1.72 4.58 -17.53
N GLN A 177 -2.22 5.70 -18.07
CA GLN A 177 -3.49 6.32 -17.68
C GLN A 177 -4.68 5.36 -17.73
N LYS A 178 -4.71 4.41 -18.66
CA LYS A 178 -5.78 3.41 -18.76
C LYS A 178 -5.89 2.52 -17.51
N PHE A 179 -4.84 2.43 -16.71
CA PHE A 179 -4.81 1.65 -15.49
C PHE A 179 -5.34 2.42 -14.27
N ASN A 180 -5.52 3.75 -14.40
CA ASN A 180 -6.12 4.54 -13.33
C ASN A 180 -7.53 4.03 -12.97
N ALA A 181 -8.24 3.40 -13.91
CA ALA A 181 -9.54 2.77 -13.66
C ALA A 181 -9.54 1.75 -12.52
N PHE A 182 -8.38 1.17 -12.19
CA PHE A 182 -8.23 0.10 -11.20
C PHE A 182 -7.50 0.56 -9.94
N LEU A 183 -7.24 1.87 -9.81
CA LEU A 183 -6.47 2.38 -8.68
C LEU A 183 -7.33 2.66 -7.44
N GLY A 184 -8.62 2.95 -7.61
CA GLY A 184 -9.50 3.29 -6.50
C GLY A 184 -10.73 4.08 -6.94
N SER A 185 -11.26 4.91 -6.03
CA SER A 185 -12.44 5.74 -6.29
C SER A 185 -12.36 7.09 -5.58
N GLN A 186 -12.81 8.16 -6.27
CA GLN A 186 -12.99 9.49 -5.70
C GLN A 186 -14.03 9.51 -4.57
N ALA A 187 -15.00 8.61 -4.59
CA ALA A 187 -16.06 8.56 -3.60
C ALA A 187 -15.55 8.29 -2.17
N PHE A 188 -14.34 7.69 -2.01
CA PHE A 188 -13.72 7.60 -0.69
C PHE A 188 -13.37 8.98 -0.13
N HIS A 189 -12.77 9.86 -0.94
CA HIS A 189 -12.47 11.22 -0.53
C HIS A 189 -13.74 11.97 -0.12
N ASP A 190 -14.83 11.84 -0.89
CA ASP A 190 -16.09 12.51 -0.60
C ASP A 190 -16.65 12.09 0.77
N LEU A 191 -16.52 10.79 1.13
CA LEU A 191 -16.86 10.31 2.47
C LEU A 191 -15.93 10.85 3.55
N PHE A 192 -14.64 10.93 3.28
CA PHE A 192 -13.67 11.46 4.23
C PHE A 192 -13.94 12.94 4.57
N VAL A 193 -14.28 13.73 3.56
CA VAL A 193 -14.71 15.13 3.77
C VAL A 193 -15.99 15.19 4.60
N LYS A 194 -17.00 14.38 4.26
CA LYS A 194 -18.30 14.30 4.95
C LYS A 194 -18.13 14.03 6.45
N HIS A 195 -17.20 13.14 6.82
CA HIS A 195 -16.99 12.70 8.21
C HIS A 195 -15.82 13.38 8.92
N GLY A 196 -15.18 14.39 8.30
CA GLY A 196 -14.08 15.12 8.92
C GLY A 196 -12.84 14.28 9.21
N VAL A 197 -12.55 13.27 8.37
CA VAL A 197 -11.32 12.47 8.46
C VAL A 197 -10.11 13.38 8.43
N ARG A 198 -9.15 13.17 9.34
CA ARG A 198 -7.99 14.04 9.47
C ARG A 198 -6.79 13.60 8.66
N ASP A 199 -6.48 12.31 8.71
CA ASP A 199 -5.32 11.71 8.06
C ASP A 199 -5.74 10.47 7.27
N VAL A 200 -5.19 10.29 6.07
CA VAL A 200 -5.44 9.14 5.21
C VAL A 200 -4.12 8.56 4.75
N ILE A 201 -3.91 7.28 5.02
CA ILE A 201 -2.74 6.51 4.60
C ILE A 201 -3.17 5.52 3.53
N PHE A 202 -2.43 5.46 2.42
CA PHE A 202 -2.73 4.51 1.34
C PHE A 202 -1.48 4.12 0.55
N GLY A 203 -1.60 3.04 -0.25
CA GLY A 203 -0.54 2.46 -1.04
C GLY A 203 -0.90 2.27 -2.52
N HIS A 204 -0.70 1.05 -3.04
CA HIS A 204 -1.11 0.53 -4.35
C HIS A 204 -0.33 1.08 -5.57
N LEU A 205 0.05 2.35 -5.58
CA LEU A 205 0.72 2.98 -6.73
C LEU A 205 2.23 2.76 -6.80
N HIS A 206 2.86 2.28 -5.73
CA HIS A 206 4.32 2.10 -5.59
C HIS A 206 5.15 3.37 -5.84
N HIS A 207 4.52 4.55 -5.81
CA HIS A 207 5.21 5.83 -5.91
C HIS A 207 5.07 6.59 -4.61
N ARG A 208 6.21 7.01 -4.05
CA ARG A 208 6.22 7.84 -2.84
C ARG A 208 5.96 9.29 -3.20
N HIS A 209 5.05 9.92 -2.48
CA HIS A 209 4.81 11.35 -2.56
C HIS A 209 5.06 12.00 -1.19
N SER A 210 5.41 13.28 -1.21
CA SER A 210 5.29 14.11 -0.02
C SER A 210 3.82 14.18 0.39
N SER A 211 3.56 14.23 1.69
CA SER A 211 2.19 14.39 2.20
C SER A 211 1.51 15.62 1.59
N ARG A 212 0.25 15.48 1.20
CA ARG A 212 -0.56 16.54 0.61
C ARG A 212 -1.78 16.81 1.47
N VAL A 213 -2.17 18.07 1.54
CA VAL A 213 -3.43 18.48 2.16
C VAL A 213 -4.44 18.80 1.05
N ILE A 214 -5.56 18.09 1.05
CA ILE A 214 -6.66 18.29 0.10
C ILE A 214 -7.94 18.38 0.94
N ASP A 215 -8.69 19.46 0.79
CA ASP A 215 -9.93 19.74 1.54
C ASP A 215 -9.80 19.55 3.07
N GLY A 216 -8.63 19.92 3.63
CA GLY A 216 -8.32 19.81 5.05
C GLY A 216 -7.86 18.44 5.53
N ILE A 217 -7.81 17.44 4.65
CA ILE A 217 -7.37 16.07 4.92
C ILE A 217 -5.90 15.90 4.53
N HIS A 218 -5.10 15.33 5.42
CA HIS A 218 -3.70 15.00 5.17
C HIS A 218 -3.57 13.62 4.53
N TYR A 219 -3.10 13.56 3.30
CA TYR A 219 -2.87 12.33 2.54
C TYR A 219 -1.41 11.91 2.58
N HIS A 220 -1.16 10.67 2.97
CA HIS A 220 0.17 10.08 3.11
C HIS A 220 0.28 8.86 2.20
N MET A 221 1.15 8.94 1.18
CA MET A 221 1.41 7.86 0.24
C MET A 221 2.92 7.58 0.19
N ARG A 222 3.37 6.62 0.99
CA ARG A 222 4.78 6.21 1.10
C ARG A 222 4.95 4.70 0.97
N PRO A 223 4.43 4.07 -0.10
CA PRO A 223 4.56 2.63 -0.29
C PRO A 223 6.03 2.21 -0.37
N LEU A 224 6.34 0.99 0.06
CA LEU A 224 7.66 0.40 -0.17
C LEU A 224 7.81 0.02 -1.65
N GLY A 225 6.83 -0.67 -2.21
CA GLY A 225 6.82 -1.13 -3.60
C GLY A 225 7.81 -2.26 -3.87
N TYR A 226 8.00 -2.60 -5.14
CA TYR A 226 8.95 -3.64 -5.52
C TYR A 226 10.40 -3.16 -5.46
N ILE A 227 11.33 -4.02 -5.05
CA ILE A 227 12.76 -3.72 -4.99
C ILE A 227 13.34 -3.15 -6.29
N ARG A 228 12.78 -3.48 -7.45
CA ARG A 228 13.16 -2.88 -8.73
C ARG A 228 12.78 -1.41 -8.87
N GLU A 229 11.87 -0.92 -8.02
CA GLU A 229 11.32 0.44 -7.97
C GLU A 229 11.95 1.27 -6.84
N TRP A 230 12.59 0.61 -5.87
CA TRP A 230 13.18 1.27 -4.72
C TRP A 230 14.21 2.32 -5.13
N GLN A 231 14.26 3.41 -4.38
CA GLN A 231 15.27 4.45 -4.54
C GLN A 231 16.70 3.88 -4.39
N LEU A 232 16.89 2.96 -3.46
CA LEU A 232 18.11 2.20 -3.26
C LEU A 232 18.61 1.53 -4.56
N THR A 233 17.70 0.91 -5.33
CA THR A 233 18.05 0.25 -6.60
C THR A 233 18.47 1.27 -7.66
N GLU A 234 17.83 2.43 -7.70
CA GLU A 234 18.20 3.51 -8.60
C GLU A 234 19.58 4.10 -8.22
N ASP A 235 19.79 4.37 -6.94
CA ASP A 235 21.02 4.97 -6.42
C ASP A 235 22.23 4.04 -6.56
N PHE A 236 22.01 2.71 -6.53
CA PHE A 236 23.06 1.76 -6.87
C PHE A 236 23.66 2.04 -8.26
N PHE A 237 22.85 2.28 -9.28
CA PHE A 237 23.35 2.58 -10.62
C PHE A 237 24.00 3.96 -10.76
N LYS A 238 23.72 4.89 -9.86
CA LYS A 238 24.44 6.17 -9.76
C LYS A 238 25.83 5.96 -9.17
N SER A 239 25.94 5.12 -8.14
CA SER A 239 27.19 4.79 -7.45
C SER A 239 28.07 3.83 -8.23
N PHE A 240 27.49 2.95 -9.04
CA PHE A 240 28.18 1.91 -9.82
C PHE A 240 27.80 1.99 -11.31
N PRO A 241 28.20 3.05 -12.04
CA PRO A 241 27.78 3.30 -13.41
C PRO A 241 28.21 2.22 -14.42
N GLN A 242 29.22 1.40 -14.09
CA GLN A 242 29.67 0.28 -14.92
C GLN A 242 28.61 -0.83 -15.08
N TYR A 243 27.61 -0.90 -14.20
CA TYR A 243 26.51 -1.87 -14.30
C TYR A 243 25.28 -1.35 -15.08
N LYS A 244 25.31 -0.09 -15.56
CA LYS A 244 24.22 0.46 -16.37
C LYS A 244 24.02 -0.34 -17.65
N ILE A 245 22.76 -0.59 -17.96
CA ILE A 245 22.33 -1.24 -19.21
C ILE A 245 21.71 -0.23 -20.18
N SER A 246 21.62 -0.57 -21.48
CA SER A 246 21.03 0.31 -22.49
C SER A 246 19.54 0.65 -22.25
N GLN A 247 18.83 -0.19 -21.47
CA GLN A 247 17.38 -0.07 -21.24
C GLN A 247 17.07 0.22 -19.75
N MET A 248 17.74 1.23 -19.17
CA MET A 248 17.56 1.60 -17.75
C MET A 248 16.12 1.93 -17.38
N TYR A 249 15.29 2.41 -18.29
CA TYR A 249 13.87 2.68 -18.10
C TYR A 249 13.02 1.42 -17.87
N ARG A 250 13.53 0.24 -18.23
CA ARG A 250 12.86 -1.05 -17.99
C ARG A 250 13.26 -1.59 -16.62
N LEU A 251 12.51 -1.23 -15.58
CA LEU A 251 12.83 -1.53 -14.18
C LEU A 251 13.15 -3.02 -13.94
N HIS A 252 12.38 -3.92 -14.52
CA HIS A 252 12.61 -5.37 -14.41
C HIS A 252 13.97 -5.79 -15.01
N LYS A 253 14.32 -5.29 -16.20
CA LYS A 253 15.62 -5.60 -16.82
C LYS A 253 16.77 -4.98 -16.03
N ARG A 254 16.57 -3.74 -15.58
CA ARG A 254 17.53 -3.02 -14.73
C ARG A 254 17.86 -3.83 -13.47
N TYR A 255 16.85 -4.24 -12.72
CA TYR A 255 17.05 -5.05 -11.51
C TYR A 255 17.66 -6.41 -11.80
N ASN A 256 17.21 -7.12 -12.85
CA ASN A 256 17.77 -8.43 -13.22
C ASN A 256 19.26 -8.38 -13.56
N ALA A 257 19.78 -7.26 -14.04
CA ALA A 257 21.20 -7.09 -14.34
C ALA A 257 22.09 -7.04 -13.07
N VAL A 258 21.51 -6.70 -11.90
CA VAL A 258 22.30 -6.48 -10.67
C VAL A 258 21.90 -7.37 -9.50
N LYS A 259 20.71 -7.97 -9.50
CA LYS A 259 20.17 -8.73 -8.36
C LYS A 259 21.04 -9.88 -7.85
N GLY A 260 21.96 -10.41 -8.69
CA GLY A 260 22.89 -11.48 -8.34
C GLY A 260 24.30 -10.99 -8.02
N LEU A 261 24.58 -9.67 -8.06
CA LEU A 261 25.91 -9.14 -7.81
C LEU A 261 26.20 -9.02 -6.31
N PRO A 262 27.37 -9.47 -5.84
CA PRO A 262 27.81 -9.26 -4.46
C PRO A 262 27.78 -7.78 -4.05
N GLU A 263 28.18 -6.88 -4.95
CA GLU A 263 28.19 -5.43 -4.73
C GLU A 263 26.78 -4.88 -4.51
N PHE A 264 25.77 -5.37 -5.24
CA PHE A 264 24.37 -4.97 -5.03
C PHE A 264 23.86 -5.47 -3.67
N HIS A 265 24.18 -6.69 -3.29
CA HIS A 265 23.81 -7.23 -1.98
C HIS A 265 24.47 -6.45 -0.83
N GLN A 266 25.74 -6.07 -0.98
CA GLN A 266 26.44 -5.25 0.00
C GLN A 266 25.81 -3.86 0.10
N TYR A 267 25.55 -3.22 -1.04
CA TYR A 267 24.91 -1.91 -1.11
C TYR A 267 23.51 -1.93 -0.48
N LYS A 268 22.71 -2.96 -0.82
CA LYS A 268 21.39 -3.16 -0.21
C LYS A 268 21.48 -3.20 1.31
N ARG A 269 22.37 -4.02 1.89
CA ARG A 269 22.54 -4.10 3.35
C ARG A 269 22.87 -2.75 4.00
N GLN A 270 23.67 -1.93 3.33
CA GLN A 270 24.10 -0.63 3.85
C GLN A 270 22.99 0.45 3.78
N HIS A 271 22.07 0.33 2.83
CA HIS A 271 21.08 1.38 2.55
C HIS A 271 19.63 0.98 2.87
N LEU A 272 19.39 -0.27 3.25
CA LEU A 272 18.03 -0.81 3.46
C LEU A 272 17.27 -0.09 4.59
N ALA A 273 17.97 0.27 5.69
CA ALA A 273 17.36 1.04 6.77
C ALA A 273 16.78 2.39 6.27
N ASN A 274 17.54 3.08 5.41
CA ASN A 274 17.09 4.33 4.83
C ASN A 274 15.88 4.13 3.89
N GLU A 275 15.86 3.03 3.12
CA GLU A 275 14.72 2.68 2.26
C GLU A 275 13.45 2.46 3.08
N PHE A 276 13.54 1.75 4.22
CA PHE A 276 12.42 1.55 5.14
C PHE A 276 11.95 2.85 5.79
N ARG A 277 12.87 3.72 6.26
CA ARG A 277 12.50 5.04 6.81
C ARG A 277 11.77 5.90 5.79
N GLN A 278 12.18 5.86 4.52
CA GLN A 278 11.49 6.58 3.46
C GLN A 278 10.09 6.02 3.16
N ALA A 279 9.85 4.74 3.40
CA ALA A 279 8.55 4.09 3.25
C ALA A 279 7.67 4.17 4.51
N LEU A 280 8.22 4.61 5.64
CA LEU A 280 7.50 4.72 6.91
C LEU A 280 6.83 6.09 7.02
N THR A 281 5.52 6.10 7.23
CA THR A 281 4.76 7.27 7.68
C THR A 281 4.58 7.17 9.20
N ILE A 282 4.77 8.26 9.92
CA ILE A 282 4.65 8.29 11.40
C ILE A 282 3.61 9.32 11.78
N LEU A 283 2.66 8.92 12.61
CA LEU A 283 1.68 9.81 13.24
C LEU A 283 1.69 9.62 14.76
N ASP A 284 1.59 10.73 15.47
CA ASP A 284 1.45 10.75 16.93
C ASP A 284 -0.04 10.93 17.30
N CYS A 285 -0.57 10.03 18.13
CA CYS A 285 -1.97 9.95 18.57
C CYS A 285 -2.11 10.04 20.09
#